data_d52c3e414f240effccf78e6590e2c4ea
#
_entry.id   d52c3e414f240effccf78e6590e2c4ea
#
_cell.length_a   1.000
_cell.length_b   1.000
_cell.length_c   1.000
_cell.angle_alpha   90.00
_cell.angle_beta   90.00
_cell.angle_gamma   90.00
#
_symmetry.space_group_name_H-M   'P 1'
#
loop_
_entity.id
_entity.type
_entity.pdbx_description
1 polymer ?
#
loop_
_entity_poly.entity_id
_entity_poly.type
_entity_poly.pdbx_seq_one_letter_code
_entity_poly.pdbx_strand_id
1 'polypeptide(L)'
;CCMSKARAVFFDIDHTLFSHTLHDVPASAYTALEKLKQNGSQIALCTSRAVEELVNLPPKLTALLDGVVCAQGGIIMDHGKIIASKIIDEGDAERVIDYCRRNNLVVRYSGVHGENSHDLHYTQEISDLFYFLYKMRPGQTLWKHQPLVNIIFYTRDAQQVDAIRPLLHNSHLMVMHFANEVTAADANKASGMLELAAHWGFDESQTVAFGDGYNDVEMIRRAGLGIAMGNGCDEAKQAADYVSDDIDRDGVYKACLHFGLIEEENHAEN
;
A
#
# COMPACT_ATOMS: atom_id res chain seq x y z
N CYS A 1 29.87 -17.48 8.47
CA CYS A 1 28.80 -16.83 9.21
C CYS A 1 27.54 -17.03 8.41
N CYS A 2 26.64 -17.91 8.84
CA CYS A 2 25.30 -18.01 8.26
C CYS A 2 24.59 -16.69 8.61
N MET A 3 24.48 -15.77 7.66
CA MET A 3 23.61 -14.61 7.85
C MET A 3 22.20 -15.16 8.07
N SER A 4 21.52 -14.69 9.08
CA SER A 4 20.11 -15.01 9.31
C SER A 4 19.35 -14.78 8.01
N LYS A 5 18.60 -15.77 7.52
CA LYS A 5 17.73 -15.62 6.33
C LYS A 5 16.52 -14.72 6.63
N ALA A 6 16.24 -14.46 7.91
CA ALA A 6 15.12 -13.65 8.34
C ALA A 6 15.25 -12.21 7.82
N ARG A 7 14.15 -11.68 7.28
CA ARG A 7 14.02 -10.33 6.74
C ARG A 7 12.68 -9.75 7.17
N ALA A 8 12.59 -8.43 7.13
CA ALA A 8 11.31 -7.73 7.11
C ALA A 8 10.89 -7.57 5.63
N VAL A 9 9.88 -8.32 5.19
CA VAL A 9 9.47 -8.38 3.79
C VAL A 9 8.13 -7.67 3.62
N PHE A 10 8.11 -6.69 2.73
CA PHE A 10 6.99 -5.81 2.50
C PHE A 10 6.45 -5.97 1.09
N PHE A 11 5.16 -6.05 0.95
CA PHE A 11 4.50 -6.22 -0.33
C PHE A 11 3.44 -5.13 -0.53
N ASP A 12 3.42 -4.50 -1.70
CA ASP A 12 2.18 -3.88 -2.14
C ASP A 12 1.12 -4.97 -2.40
N ILE A 13 -0.14 -4.57 -2.49
CA ILE A 13 -1.25 -5.50 -2.65
C ILE A 13 -1.61 -5.67 -4.13
N ASP A 14 -2.16 -4.61 -4.71
CA ASP A 14 -2.84 -4.67 -6.00
C ASP A 14 -1.81 -4.77 -7.14
N HIS A 15 -1.88 -5.83 -7.95
CA HIS A 15 -0.92 -6.16 -9.01
C HIS A 15 0.48 -6.56 -8.56
N THR A 16 0.74 -6.62 -7.25
CA THR A 16 1.99 -7.13 -6.68
C THR A 16 1.78 -8.48 -5.99
N LEU A 17 0.90 -8.54 -5.01
CA LEU A 17 0.57 -9.76 -4.28
C LEU A 17 -0.83 -10.29 -4.63
N PHE A 18 -1.79 -9.41 -4.88
CA PHE A 18 -3.15 -9.75 -5.27
C PHE A 18 -3.35 -9.58 -6.78
N SER A 19 -3.66 -10.69 -7.48
CA SER A 19 -3.97 -10.70 -8.91
C SER A 19 -5.44 -10.39 -9.14
N HIS A 20 -5.72 -9.31 -9.85
CA HIS A 20 -7.09 -8.99 -10.28
C HIS A 20 -7.62 -9.93 -11.38
N THR A 21 -6.74 -10.68 -12.05
CA THR A 21 -7.12 -11.72 -13.02
C THR A 21 -7.63 -12.96 -12.29
N LEU A 22 -6.92 -13.39 -11.24
CA LEU A 22 -7.27 -14.56 -10.43
C LEU A 22 -8.32 -14.24 -9.35
N HIS A 23 -8.48 -12.96 -9.00
CA HIS A 23 -9.23 -12.48 -7.83
C HIS A 23 -8.73 -13.09 -6.51
N ASP A 24 -7.44 -13.40 -6.44
CA ASP A 24 -6.75 -13.97 -5.28
C ASP A 24 -5.23 -13.74 -5.39
N VAL A 25 -4.51 -14.16 -4.37
CA VAL A 25 -3.05 -14.26 -4.39
C VAL A 25 -2.66 -15.54 -5.15
N PRO A 26 -1.70 -15.50 -6.09
CA PRO A 26 -1.22 -16.69 -6.78
C PRO A 26 -0.74 -17.78 -5.81
N ALA A 27 -1.00 -19.05 -6.14
CA ALA A 27 -0.63 -20.18 -5.28
C ALA A 27 0.88 -20.22 -4.97
N SER A 28 1.71 -19.88 -5.94
CA SER A 28 3.17 -19.77 -5.77
C SER A 28 3.57 -18.65 -4.80
N ALA A 29 2.86 -17.52 -4.82
CA ALA A 29 3.08 -16.43 -3.88
C ALA A 29 2.71 -16.85 -2.45
N TYR A 30 1.59 -17.57 -2.25
CA TYR A 30 1.29 -18.16 -0.94
C TYR A 30 2.41 -19.09 -0.45
N THR A 31 2.94 -19.96 -1.33
CA THR A 31 4.07 -20.83 -1.00
C THR A 31 5.30 -20.01 -0.58
N ALA A 32 5.58 -18.91 -1.27
CA ALA A 32 6.68 -18.01 -0.90
C ALA A 32 6.47 -17.40 0.50
N LEU A 33 5.27 -16.87 0.78
CA LEU A 33 4.94 -16.30 2.08
C LEU A 33 5.07 -17.33 3.22
N GLU A 34 4.55 -18.54 3.02
CA GLU A 34 4.64 -19.62 4.01
C GLU A 34 6.11 -19.99 4.31
N LYS A 35 6.96 -20.07 3.27
CA LYS A 35 8.40 -20.35 3.44
C LYS A 35 9.16 -19.18 4.10
N LEU A 36 8.81 -17.93 3.77
CA LEU A 36 9.35 -16.75 4.45
C LEU A 36 9.02 -16.78 5.95
N LYS A 37 7.81 -17.15 6.33
CA LYS A 37 7.42 -17.33 7.74
C LYS A 37 8.23 -18.44 8.41
N GLN A 38 8.40 -19.59 7.75
CA GLN A 38 9.15 -20.72 8.28
C GLN A 38 10.62 -20.39 8.56
N ASN A 39 11.22 -19.47 7.81
CA ASN A 39 12.61 -19.04 8.03
C ASN A 39 12.75 -17.87 9.03
N GLY A 40 11.63 -17.47 9.68
CA GLY A 40 11.61 -16.43 10.70
C GLY A 40 11.48 -15.00 10.15
N SER A 41 11.17 -14.82 8.87
CA SER A 41 10.90 -13.50 8.30
C SER A 41 9.57 -12.95 8.80
N GLN A 42 9.50 -11.63 8.98
CA GLN A 42 8.29 -10.88 9.22
C GLN A 42 7.69 -10.42 7.89
N ILE A 43 6.38 -10.51 7.74
CA ILE A 43 5.66 -10.18 6.50
C ILE A 43 4.66 -9.06 6.76
N ALA A 44 4.75 -8.00 5.94
CA ALA A 44 3.77 -6.92 5.99
C ALA A 44 3.26 -6.54 4.60
N LEU A 45 2.08 -5.96 4.59
CA LEU A 45 1.58 -5.20 3.45
C LEU A 45 1.98 -3.72 3.55
N CYS A 46 2.25 -3.09 2.41
CA CYS A 46 2.38 -1.64 2.27
C CYS A 46 1.44 -1.17 1.17
N THR A 47 0.35 -0.50 1.53
CA THR A 47 -0.74 -0.22 0.59
C THR A 47 -1.32 1.18 0.74
N SER A 48 -1.91 1.69 -0.35
CA SER A 48 -2.78 2.87 -0.30
C SER A 48 -4.14 2.59 0.32
N ARG A 49 -4.55 1.32 0.42
CA ARG A 49 -5.81 0.97 1.06
C ARG A 49 -5.86 1.48 2.49
N ALA A 50 -7.01 2.02 2.88
CA ALA A 50 -7.30 2.36 4.27
C ALA A 50 -7.67 1.10 5.07
N VAL A 51 -7.71 1.19 6.41
CA VAL A 51 -7.95 0.03 7.29
C VAL A 51 -9.22 -0.72 6.93
N GLU A 52 -10.32 -0.03 6.69
CA GLU A 52 -11.61 -0.61 6.34
C GLU A 52 -11.63 -1.31 4.97
N GLU A 53 -10.69 -0.98 4.09
CA GLU A 53 -10.55 -1.59 2.76
C GLU A 53 -9.77 -2.91 2.78
N LEU A 54 -9.21 -3.26 3.93
CA LEU A 54 -8.48 -4.51 4.14
C LEU A 54 -9.41 -5.70 4.43
N VAL A 55 -10.69 -5.45 4.78
CA VAL A 55 -11.66 -6.49 5.17
C VAL A 55 -11.94 -7.50 4.06
N ASN A 56 -11.68 -7.15 2.81
CA ASN A 56 -11.92 -8.02 1.65
C ASN A 56 -10.67 -8.78 1.19
N LEU A 57 -9.57 -8.70 1.93
CA LEU A 57 -8.40 -9.52 1.64
C LEU A 57 -8.69 -11.00 1.93
N PRO A 58 -8.10 -11.91 1.15
CA PRO A 58 -8.26 -13.34 1.39
C PRO A 58 -7.86 -13.73 2.82
N PRO A 59 -8.68 -14.48 3.56
CA PRO A 59 -8.35 -14.87 4.94
C PRO A 59 -7.01 -15.63 5.06
N LYS A 60 -6.65 -16.42 4.03
CA LYS A 60 -5.35 -17.10 3.99
C LYS A 60 -4.20 -16.10 3.96
N LEU A 61 -4.32 -14.98 3.22
CA LEU A 61 -3.31 -13.94 3.19
C LEU A 61 -3.20 -13.26 4.55
N THR A 62 -4.33 -12.81 5.10
CA THR A 62 -4.34 -12.07 6.37
C THR A 62 -3.76 -12.89 7.53
N ALA A 63 -3.91 -14.21 7.51
CA ALA A 63 -3.33 -15.12 8.51
C ALA A 63 -1.79 -15.22 8.45
N LEU A 64 -1.18 -14.84 7.34
CA LEU A 64 0.28 -14.88 7.16
C LEU A 64 0.97 -13.55 7.50
N LEU A 65 0.19 -12.48 7.68
CA LEU A 65 0.73 -11.14 7.93
C LEU A 65 1.09 -10.92 9.40
N ASP A 66 2.22 -10.29 9.63
CA ASP A 66 2.61 -9.77 10.93
C ASP A 66 2.24 -8.30 11.07
N GLY A 67 2.27 -7.54 9.97
CA GLY A 67 1.96 -6.14 9.99
C GLY A 67 1.33 -5.59 8.72
N VAL A 68 0.84 -4.37 8.80
CA VAL A 68 0.29 -3.62 7.69
C VAL A 68 0.66 -2.16 7.82
N VAL A 69 1.18 -1.61 6.73
CA VAL A 69 1.34 -0.18 6.50
C VAL A 69 0.25 0.22 5.51
N CYS A 70 -0.77 0.92 5.95
CA CYS A 70 -1.92 1.30 5.13
C CYS A 70 -2.09 2.82 5.02
N ALA A 71 -3.02 3.27 4.17
CA ALA A 71 -3.23 4.67 3.85
C ALA A 71 -1.91 5.40 3.48
N GLN A 72 -1.12 4.80 2.57
CA GLN A 72 0.18 5.35 2.13
C GLN A 72 1.16 5.62 3.30
N GLY A 73 1.15 4.80 4.36
CA GLY A 73 1.98 5.04 5.54
C GLY A 73 1.32 5.92 6.60
N GLY A 74 0.07 6.28 6.41
CA GLY A 74 -0.73 7.03 7.39
C GLY A 74 -1.08 6.22 8.63
N ILE A 75 -1.14 4.89 8.52
CA ILE A 75 -1.35 3.98 9.66
C ILE A 75 -0.37 2.83 9.58
N ILE A 76 0.24 2.52 10.71
CA ILE A 76 1.16 1.39 10.87
C ILE A 76 0.58 0.44 11.91
N MET A 77 0.44 -0.82 11.55
CA MET A 77 -0.15 -1.85 12.38
C MET A 77 0.83 -3.01 12.57
N ASP A 78 0.93 -3.48 13.80
CA ASP A 78 1.64 -4.71 14.17
C ASP A 78 0.64 -5.69 14.79
N HIS A 79 0.51 -6.89 14.23
CA HIS A 79 -0.44 -7.93 14.67
C HIS A 79 -1.85 -7.39 14.92
N GLY A 80 -2.37 -6.58 13.99
CA GLY A 80 -3.70 -5.99 14.04
C GLY A 80 -3.86 -4.82 15.03
N LYS A 81 -2.79 -4.35 15.69
CA LYS A 81 -2.81 -3.19 16.57
C LYS A 81 -2.15 -2.01 15.90
N ILE A 82 -2.79 -0.85 15.93
CA ILE A 82 -2.17 0.41 15.47
C ILE A 82 -1.04 0.77 16.44
N ILE A 83 0.18 0.86 15.91
CA ILE A 83 1.37 1.27 16.66
C ILE A 83 1.78 2.71 16.36
N ALA A 84 1.39 3.23 15.18
CA ALA A 84 1.60 4.63 14.80
C ALA A 84 0.51 5.09 13.83
N SER A 85 0.21 6.38 13.85
CA SER A 85 -0.65 7.05 12.88
C SER A 85 -0.11 8.43 12.58
N LYS A 86 -0.17 8.82 11.28
CA LYS A 86 0.27 10.12 10.79
C LYS A 86 -0.96 10.87 10.26
N ILE A 87 -1.28 11.95 10.95
CA ILE A 87 -2.54 12.69 10.75
C ILE A 87 -2.28 13.85 9.78
N ILE A 88 -3.15 14.01 8.80
CA ILE A 88 -3.17 15.17 7.92
C ILE A 88 -3.38 16.43 8.76
N ASP A 89 -2.65 17.51 8.44
CA ASP A 89 -2.91 18.81 9.06
C ASP A 89 -4.38 19.22 8.88
N GLU A 90 -5.06 19.54 9.96
CA GLU A 90 -6.51 19.83 9.94
C GLU A 90 -6.83 21.01 9.02
N GLY A 91 -5.99 22.05 9.05
CA GLY A 91 -6.17 23.22 8.17
C GLY A 91 -5.99 22.88 6.70
N ASP A 92 -5.05 21.96 6.36
CA ASP A 92 -4.88 21.46 5.01
C ASP A 92 -6.10 20.62 4.59
N ALA A 93 -6.57 19.72 5.46
CA ALA A 93 -7.76 18.92 5.22
C ALA A 93 -8.99 19.79 4.94
N GLU A 94 -9.21 20.82 5.76
CA GLU A 94 -10.32 21.76 5.59
C GLU A 94 -10.25 22.47 4.22
N ARG A 95 -9.09 23.01 3.85
CA ARG A 95 -8.91 23.70 2.57
C ARG A 95 -9.13 22.79 1.36
N VAL A 96 -8.63 21.57 1.42
CA VAL A 96 -8.79 20.58 0.33
C VAL A 96 -10.25 20.15 0.20
N ILE A 97 -10.90 19.78 1.30
CA ILE A 97 -12.29 19.34 1.30
C ILE A 97 -13.20 20.47 0.82
N ASP A 98 -12.98 21.69 1.30
CA ASP A 98 -13.73 22.87 0.85
C ASP A 98 -13.53 23.19 -0.63
N TYR A 99 -12.28 23.06 -1.13
CA TYR A 99 -12.01 23.21 -2.55
C TYR A 99 -12.78 22.17 -3.37
N CYS A 100 -12.75 20.90 -2.97
CA CYS A 100 -13.47 19.84 -3.66
C CYS A 100 -14.98 20.12 -3.69
N ARG A 101 -15.56 20.52 -2.58
CA ARG A 101 -16.99 20.89 -2.50
C ARG A 101 -17.35 22.04 -3.46
N ARG A 102 -16.58 23.13 -3.46
CA ARG A 102 -16.84 24.29 -4.33
C ARG A 102 -16.69 23.97 -5.81
N ASN A 103 -15.84 23.00 -6.16
CA ASN A 103 -15.60 22.59 -7.55
C ASN A 103 -16.37 21.31 -7.94
N ASN A 104 -17.28 20.86 -7.10
CA ASN A 104 -18.10 19.67 -7.31
C ASN A 104 -17.28 18.40 -7.58
N LEU A 105 -16.12 18.28 -6.91
CA LEU A 105 -15.28 17.09 -6.95
C LEU A 105 -15.71 16.11 -5.86
N VAL A 106 -15.83 14.84 -6.22
CA VAL A 106 -16.00 13.79 -5.21
C VAL A 106 -14.73 13.71 -4.37
N VAL A 107 -14.89 13.79 -3.07
CA VAL A 107 -13.81 13.65 -2.10
C VAL A 107 -14.18 12.55 -1.12
N ARG A 108 -13.25 11.61 -0.94
CA ARG A 108 -13.32 10.54 0.06
C ARG A 108 -12.24 10.78 1.10
N TYR A 109 -12.50 10.41 2.32
CA TYR A 109 -11.55 10.54 3.42
C TYR A 109 -11.66 9.36 4.38
N SER A 110 -10.54 9.01 4.99
CA SER A 110 -10.42 7.93 5.95
C SER A 110 -9.83 8.42 7.27
N GLY A 111 -10.44 8.00 8.35
CA GLY A 111 -9.99 8.26 9.72
C GLY A 111 -9.06 7.18 10.25
N VAL A 112 -8.53 7.40 11.45
CA VAL A 112 -7.56 6.50 12.10
C VAL A 112 -8.19 5.13 12.44
N HIS A 113 -9.47 5.11 12.77
CA HIS A 113 -10.14 3.90 13.27
C HIS A 113 -11.04 3.25 12.21
N GLY A 114 -10.78 3.52 10.93
CA GLY A 114 -11.53 2.92 9.83
C GLY A 114 -12.81 3.66 9.47
N GLU A 115 -12.95 4.92 9.87
CA GLU A 115 -14.00 5.78 9.38
C GLU A 115 -13.72 6.10 7.91
N ASN A 116 -14.55 5.58 7.02
CA ASN A 116 -14.46 5.83 5.59
C ASN A 116 -15.74 6.48 5.11
N SER A 117 -15.59 7.62 4.46
CA SER A 117 -16.73 8.46 4.08
C SER A 117 -16.43 9.31 2.86
N HIS A 118 -17.47 9.83 2.23
CA HIS A 118 -17.33 10.76 1.12
C HIS A 118 -18.40 11.87 1.20
N ASP A 119 -18.05 13.03 0.67
CA ASP A 119 -18.93 14.20 0.76
C ASP A 119 -20.01 14.24 -0.32
N LEU A 120 -19.64 14.09 -1.56
CA LEU A 120 -20.57 14.14 -2.69
C LEU A 120 -20.98 12.74 -3.13
N HIS A 121 -22.11 12.64 -3.82
CA HIS A 121 -22.53 11.39 -4.43
C HIS A 121 -21.48 10.94 -5.45
N TYR A 122 -21.06 9.70 -5.37
CA TYR A 122 -20.21 9.09 -6.38
C TYR A 122 -20.88 9.11 -7.74
N THR A 123 -20.11 9.43 -8.79
CA THR A 123 -20.49 9.09 -10.14
C THR A 123 -20.57 7.57 -10.28
N GLN A 124 -21.28 7.09 -11.30
CA GLN A 124 -21.34 5.65 -11.56
C GLN A 124 -19.93 5.07 -11.77
N GLU A 125 -19.06 5.78 -12.49
CA GLU A 125 -17.66 5.38 -12.71
C GLU A 125 -16.89 5.18 -11.41
N ILE A 126 -16.94 6.16 -10.50
CA ILE A 126 -16.24 6.08 -9.20
C ILE A 126 -16.83 4.96 -8.34
N SER A 127 -18.16 4.83 -8.34
CA SER A 127 -18.85 3.78 -7.59
C SER A 127 -18.46 2.39 -8.05
N ASP A 128 -18.35 2.18 -9.36
CA ASP A 128 -18.00 0.89 -9.95
C ASP A 128 -16.52 0.58 -9.72
N LEU A 129 -15.63 1.57 -9.88
CA LEU A 129 -14.21 1.43 -9.56
C LEU A 129 -14.01 1.03 -8.10
N PHE A 130 -14.69 1.70 -7.18
CA PHE A 130 -14.56 1.43 -5.75
C PHE A 130 -15.08 0.03 -5.40
N TYR A 131 -16.22 -0.36 -5.97
CA TYR A 131 -16.75 -1.71 -5.79
C TYR A 131 -15.86 -2.78 -6.45
N PHE A 132 -15.28 -2.49 -7.61
CA PHE A 132 -14.34 -3.41 -8.26
C PHE A 132 -13.13 -3.68 -7.37
N LEU A 133 -12.52 -2.63 -6.83
CA LEU A 133 -11.30 -2.75 -6.00
C LEU A 133 -11.58 -3.36 -4.62
N TYR A 134 -12.63 -2.88 -3.94
CA TYR A 134 -12.79 -3.14 -2.50
C TYR A 134 -14.04 -3.94 -2.14
N LYS A 135 -14.93 -4.24 -3.12
CA LYS A 135 -16.21 -4.95 -2.91
C LYS A 135 -17.12 -4.28 -1.85
N MET A 136 -16.91 -3.03 -1.57
CA MET A 136 -17.67 -2.23 -0.61
C MET A 136 -17.93 -0.83 -1.16
N ARG A 137 -18.79 -0.09 -0.51
CA ARG A 137 -19.07 1.31 -0.80
C ARG A 137 -19.03 2.10 0.50
N PRO A 138 -18.25 3.19 0.59
CA PRO A 138 -18.21 4.00 1.80
C PRO A 138 -19.54 4.71 2.02
N GLY A 139 -19.85 5.00 3.28
CA GLY A 139 -20.99 5.81 3.66
C GLY A 139 -20.84 7.26 3.17
N GLN A 140 -21.96 7.90 2.83
CA GLN A 140 -21.97 9.34 2.54
C GLN A 140 -22.17 10.11 3.83
N THR A 141 -21.14 10.83 4.27
CA THR A 141 -21.16 11.62 5.50
C THR A 141 -20.24 12.83 5.33
N LEU A 142 -20.70 13.99 5.78
CA LEU A 142 -19.85 15.17 5.82
C LEU A 142 -18.74 14.99 6.87
N TRP A 143 -17.56 15.44 6.55
CA TRP A 143 -16.44 15.51 7.50
C TRP A 143 -16.80 16.40 8.70
N LYS A 144 -16.54 15.90 9.89
CA LYS A 144 -16.85 16.54 11.17
C LYS A 144 -15.58 16.88 11.96
N HIS A 145 -14.49 17.21 11.27
CA HIS A 145 -13.18 17.54 11.84
C HIS A 145 -12.52 16.39 12.64
N GLN A 146 -12.95 15.13 12.42
CA GLN A 146 -12.22 13.99 12.95
C GLN A 146 -10.83 13.90 12.29
N PRO A 147 -9.82 13.38 13.01
CA PRO A 147 -8.48 13.18 12.46
C PRO A 147 -8.47 12.28 11.22
N LEU A 148 -7.87 12.74 10.13
CA LEU A 148 -7.79 12.02 8.87
C LEU A 148 -6.37 11.54 8.59
N VAL A 149 -6.24 10.35 8.04
CA VAL A 149 -4.97 9.78 7.60
C VAL A 149 -4.79 9.85 6.10
N ASN A 150 -5.92 9.93 5.35
CA ASN A 150 -5.87 10.08 3.91
C ASN A 150 -7.12 10.82 3.40
N ILE A 151 -6.95 11.60 2.34
CA ILE A 151 -8.02 12.22 1.57
C ILE A 151 -7.77 11.87 0.10
N ILE A 152 -8.76 11.30 -0.58
CA ILE A 152 -8.71 11.02 -2.01
C ILE A 152 -9.76 11.88 -2.72
N PHE A 153 -9.33 12.60 -3.75
CA PHE A 153 -10.24 13.35 -4.61
C PHE A 153 -10.09 12.88 -6.07
N TYR A 154 -11.20 12.89 -6.77
CA TYR A 154 -11.28 12.27 -8.08
C TYR A 154 -11.37 13.31 -9.19
N THR A 155 -10.31 13.46 -9.96
CA THR A 155 -10.26 14.29 -11.16
C THR A 155 -9.11 13.87 -12.08
N ARG A 156 -9.32 14.04 -13.40
CA ARG A 156 -8.27 13.94 -14.43
C ARG A 156 -7.81 15.32 -14.90
N ASP A 157 -8.43 16.38 -14.40
CA ASP A 157 -8.08 17.76 -14.77
C ASP A 157 -6.85 18.23 -14.01
N ALA A 158 -5.74 18.38 -14.73
CA ALA A 158 -4.48 18.83 -14.15
C ALA A 158 -4.59 20.23 -13.50
N GLN A 159 -5.45 21.13 -14.00
CA GLN A 159 -5.64 22.45 -13.42
C GLN A 159 -6.30 22.37 -12.04
N GLN A 160 -7.26 21.44 -11.87
CA GLN A 160 -7.89 21.20 -10.58
C GLN A 160 -6.90 20.57 -9.58
N VAL A 161 -6.03 19.66 -10.04
CA VAL A 161 -4.97 19.08 -9.20
C VAL A 161 -3.95 20.14 -8.78
N ASP A 162 -3.50 20.96 -9.72
CA ASP A 162 -2.52 22.02 -9.46
C ASP A 162 -3.06 23.12 -8.53
N ALA A 163 -4.37 23.37 -8.56
CA ALA A 163 -5.01 24.32 -7.65
C ALA A 163 -5.03 23.85 -6.20
N ILE A 164 -4.88 22.53 -5.94
CA ILE A 164 -4.80 21.98 -4.58
C ILE A 164 -3.40 22.15 -3.97
N ARG A 165 -2.34 22.13 -4.78
CA ARG A 165 -0.96 22.23 -4.27
C ARG A 165 -0.71 23.42 -3.32
N PRO A 166 -1.11 24.66 -3.65
CA PRO A 166 -0.91 25.81 -2.77
C PRO A 166 -1.78 25.79 -1.51
N LEU A 167 -2.77 24.89 -1.42
CA LEU A 167 -3.61 24.74 -0.24
C LEU A 167 -2.93 23.89 0.84
N LEU A 168 -1.90 23.11 0.47
CA LEU A 168 -1.19 22.20 1.36
C LEU A 168 0.05 22.89 1.93
N HIS A 169 0.09 23.07 3.24
CA HIS A 169 1.19 23.68 3.96
C HIS A 169 2.04 22.65 4.72
N ASN A 170 1.38 21.63 5.26
CA ASN A 170 1.98 20.62 6.11
C ASN A 170 1.59 19.18 5.70
N SER A 171 1.07 19.03 4.49
CA SER A 171 0.62 17.75 3.95
C SER A 171 1.19 17.49 2.57
N HIS A 172 1.17 16.25 2.12
CA HIS A 172 1.72 15.82 0.84
C HIS A 172 0.60 15.49 -0.16
N LEU A 173 0.78 15.89 -1.43
CA LEU A 173 -0.10 15.53 -2.54
C LEU A 173 0.61 14.52 -3.44
N MET A 174 0.09 13.32 -3.51
CA MET A 174 0.44 12.33 -4.52
C MET A 174 -0.52 12.45 -5.69
N VAL A 175 0.02 12.82 -6.85
CA VAL A 175 -0.76 12.94 -8.09
C VAL A 175 -0.81 11.59 -8.77
N MET A 176 -2.02 11.10 -8.96
CA MET A 176 -2.31 9.89 -9.70
C MET A 176 -3.21 10.22 -10.89
N HIS A 177 -3.40 9.28 -11.78
CA HIS A 177 -4.13 9.54 -13.02
C HIS A 177 -5.59 10.01 -12.81
N PHE A 178 -6.22 9.59 -11.71
CA PHE A 178 -7.64 9.88 -11.45
C PHE A 178 -7.95 10.06 -9.96
N ALA A 179 -7.45 9.17 -9.10
CA ALA A 179 -7.68 9.18 -7.67
C ALA A 179 -6.47 9.81 -6.95
N ASN A 180 -6.42 11.15 -6.93
CA ASN A 180 -5.31 11.88 -6.32
C ASN A 180 -5.42 11.84 -4.80
N GLU A 181 -4.30 11.74 -4.10
CA GLU A 181 -4.27 11.45 -2.68
C GLU A 181 -3.50 12.49 -1.88
N VAL A 182 -4.07 12.92 -0.75
CA VAL A 182 -3.41 13.77 0.23
C VAL A 182 -3.19 12.98 1.51
N THR A 183 -1.96 13.04 2.02
CA THR A 183 -1.52 12.39 3.26
C THR A 183 -0.77 13.38 4.14
N ALA A 184 -0.44 13.01 5.37
CA ALA A 184 0.52 13.75 6.18
C ALA A 184 1.87 13.87 5.46
N ALA A 185 2.62 14.95 5.70
CA ALA A 185 3.86 15.25 4.97
C ALA A 185 4.93 14.15 5.11
N ASP A 186 4.95 13.44 6.22
CA ASP A 186 5.87 12.34 6.55
C ASP A 186 5.29 10.95 6.29
N ALA A 187 4.07 10.88 5.76
CA ALA A 187 3.40 9.61 5.44
C ALA A 187 3.66 9.21 3.98
N ASN A 188 4.37 8.12 3.78
CA ASN A 188 4.51 7.40 2.52
C ASN A 188 4.83 5.93 2.81
N LYS A 189 4.69 5.06 1.81
CA LYS A 189 4.95 3.61 1.98
C LYS A 189 6.36 3.33 2.51
N ALA A 190 7.37 4.07 2.05
CA ALA A 190 8.76 3.87 2.48
C ALA A 190 8.97 4.22 3.96
N SER A 191 8.45 5.37 4.41
CA SER A 191 8.57 5.77 5.82
C SER A 191 7.85 4.78 6.74
N GLY A 192 6.65 4.33 6.36
CA GLY A 192 5.90 3.33 7.12
C GLY A 192 6.58 1.96 7.15
N MET A 193 7.14 1.51 6.01
CA MET A 193 7.95 0.29 5.93
C MET A 193 9.12 0.32 6.90
N LEU A 194 9.92 1.39 6.87
CA LEU A 194 11.11 1.49 7.72
C LEU A 194 10.76 1.61 9.20
N GLU A 195 9.68 2.31 9.53
CA GLU A 195 9.20 2.44 10.91
C GLU A 195 8.74 1.08 11.46
N LEU A 196 7.99 0.29 10.66
CA LEU A 196 7.56 -1.04 11.05
C LEU A 196 8.73 -2.03 11.13
N ALA A 197 9.67 -1.97 10.19
CA ALA A 197 10.89 -2.79 10.24
C ALA A 197 11.71 -2.51 11.51
N ALA A 198 11.92 -1.23 11.84
CA ALA A 198 12.61 -0.83 13.05
C ALA A 198 11.88 -1.29 14.33
N HIS A 199 10.54 -1.23 14.35
CA HIS A 199 9.73 -1.77 15.43
C HIS A 199 9.98 -3.27 15.65
N TRP A 200 10.18 -4.02 14.57
CA TRP A 200 10.52 -5.45 14.62
C TRP A 200 12.01 -5.73 14.88
N GLY A 201 12.85 -4.69 14.99
CA GLY A 201 14.28 -4.82 15.25
C GLY A 201 15.13 -5.09 14.00
N PHE A 202 14.60 -4.85 12.80
CA PHE A 202 15.34 -4.92 11.55
C PHE A 202 15.85 -3.52 11.15
N ASP A 203 17.06 -3.45 10.64
CA ASP A 203 17.59 -2.25 9.98
C ASP A 203 17.17 -2.21 8.49
N GLU A 204 17.38 -1.05 7.84
CA GLU A 204 17.03 -0.83 6.43
C GLU A 204 17.63 -1.89 5.49
N SER A 205 18.87 -2.32 5.73
CA SER A 205 19.54 -3.33 4.90
C SER A 205 18.92 -4.73 4.99
N GLN A 206 18.09 -4.96 6.00
CA GLN A 206 17.38 -6.22 6.22
C GLN A 206 15.95 -6.19 5.68
N THR A 207 15.52 -5.10 5.06
CA THR A 207 14.20 -4.98 4.45
C THR A 207 14.22 -5.50 3.02
N VAL A 208 13.11 -6.08 2.58
CA VAL A 208 12.82 -6.45 1.20
C VAL A 208 11.48 -5.84 0.83
N ALA A 209 11.38 -5.18 -0.31
CA ALA A 209 10.13 -4.57 -0.77
C ALA A 209 9.76 -5.05 -2.16
N PHE A 210 8.50 -5.43 -2.33
CA PHE A 210 7.88 -5.76 -3.63
C PHE A 210 6.83 -4.73 -3.96
N GLY A 211 6.86 -4.20 -5.20
CA GLY A 211 5.87 -3.23 -5.67
C GLY A 211 5.78 -3.19 -7.19
N ASP A 212 4.77 -2.53 -7.73
CA ASP A 212 4.56 -2.39 -9.17
C ASP A 212 4.16 -0.97 -9.59
N GLY A 213 3.63 -0.18 -8.66
CA GLY A 213 3.06 1.12 -8.93
C GLY A 213 4.01 2.30 -8.73
N TYR A 214 3.59 3.46 -9.21
CA TYR A 214 4.32 4.71 -9.01
C TYR A 214 4.48 5.06 -7.51
N ASN A 215 3.48 4.72 -6.69
CA ASN A 215 3.50 4.93 -5.24
C ASN A 215 4.43 3.97 -4.47
N ASP A 216 5.00 2.96 -5.15
CA ASP A 216 5.98 2.02 -4.59
C ASP A 216 7.42 2.46 -4.82
N VAL A 217 7.66 3.40 -5.73
CA VAL A 217 9.00 3.80 -6.18
C VAL A 217 9.92 4.12 -5.01
N GLU A 218 9.44 4.90 -4.03
CA GLU A 218 10.26 5.29 -2.89
C GLU A 218 10.47 4.11 -1.92
N MET A 219 9.46 3.25 -1.73
CA MET A 219 9.57 2.04 -0.92
C MET A 219 10.59 1.07 -1.53
N ILE A 220 10.51 0.82 -2.83
CA ILE A 220 11.45 -0.02 -3.58
C ILE A 220 12.87 0.53 -3.47
N ARG A 221 13.06 1.84 -3.67
CA ARG A 221 14.39 2.49 -3.62
C ARG A 221 15.03 2.45 -2.23
N ARG A 222 14.22 2.56 -1.17
CA ARG A 222 14.69 2.63 0.21
C ARG A 222 14.88 1.27 0.86
N ALA A 223 14.32 0.21 0.30
CA ALA A 223 14.53 -1.14 0.83
C ALA A 223 15.98 -1.60 0.68
N GLY A 224 16.45 -2.46 1.58
CA GLY A 224 17.73 -3.13 1.43
C GLY A 224 17.81 -4.04 0.19
N LEU A 225 16.63 -4.48 -0.28
CA LEU A 225 16.45 -5.16 -1.57
C LEU A 225 15.09 -4.72 -2.13
N GLY A 226 15.10 -3.88 -3.15
CA GLY A 226 13.91 -3.42 -3.86
C GLY A 226 13.61 -4.26 -5.09
N ILE A 227 12.41 -4.80 -5.20
CA ILE A 227 11.96 -5.68 -6.28
C ILE A 227 10.72 -5.07 -6.94
N ALA A 228 10.82 -4.79 -8.24
CA ALA A 228 9.66 -4.41 -9.04
C ALA A 228 9.07 -5.63 -9.74
N MET A 229 7.75 -5.71 -9.80
CA MET A 229 7.06 -6.75 -10.55
C MET A 229 7.20 -6.52 -12.05
N GLY A 230 7.23 -7.61 -12.86
CA GLY A 230 7.33 -7.55 -14.32
C GLY A 230 6.18 -6.78 -14.97
N ASN A 231 4.99 -6.85 -14.39
CA ASN A 231 3.81 -6.06 -14.79
C ASN A 231 3.83 -4.61 -14.29
N GLY A 232 4.84 -4.19 -13.52
CA GLY A 232 4.91 -2.86 -12.93
C GLY A 232 5.21 -1.74 -13.93
N CYS A 233 5.03 -0.48 -13.50
CA CYS A 233 5.36 0.69 -14.28
C CYS A 233 6.89 0.87 -14.45
N ASP A 234 7.28 1.67 -15.44
CA ASP A 234 8.70 1.87 -15.75
C ASP A 234 9.45 2.55 -14.59
N GLU A 235 8.81 3.45 -13.85
CA GLU A 235 9.39 4.14 -12.71
C GLU A 235 9.71 3.16 -11.55
N ALA A 236 8.81 2.22 -11.27
CA ALA A 236 9.06 1.17 -10.28
C ALA A 236 10.22 0.26 -10.71
N LYS A 237 10.25 -0.16 -11.99
CA LYS A 237 11.32 -0.98 -12.55
C LYS A 237 12.68 -0.27 -12.54
N GLN A 238 12.72 1.03 -12.81
CA GLN A 238 13.96 1.83 -12.77
C GLN A 238 14.48 2.07 -11.33
N ALA A 239 13.59 2.03 -10.34
CA ALA A 239 13.96 2.22 -8.95
C ALA A 239 14.45 0.94 -8.26
N ALA A 240 14.16 -0.23 -8.84
CA ALA A 240 14.39 -1.53 -8.25
C ALA A 240 15.82 -2.06 -8.47
N ASP A 241 16.32 -2.83 -7.51
CA ASP A 241 17.53 -3.64 -7.67
C ASP A 241 17.29 -4.84 -8.62
N TYR A 242 16.04 -5.29 -8.71
CA TYR A 242 15.66 -6.43 -9.54
C TYR A 242 14.23 -6.28 -10.07
N VAL A 243 14.06 -6.61 -11.35
CA VAL A 243 12.74 -6.73 -11.98
C VAL A 243 12.37 -8.20 -12.07
N SER A 244 11.33 -8.59 -11.37
CA SER A 244 10.83 -9.95 -11.34
C SER A 244 9.98 -10.28 -12.58
N ASP A 245 9.47 -11.51 -12.65
CA ASP A 245 8.41 -11.85 -13.59
C ASP A 245 7.08 -11.19 -13.17
N ASP A 246 6.09 -11.26 -14.07
CA ASP A 246 4.74 -10.76 -13.79
C ASP A 246 4.10 -11.52 -12.62
N ILE A 247 3.16 -10.87 -11.94
CA ILE A 247 2.40 -11.47 -10.82
C ILE A 247 1.79 -12.83 -11.21
N ASP A 248 1.20 -12.94 -12.40
CA ASP A 248 0.55 -14.16 -12.91
C ASP A 248 1.55 -15.18 -13.51
N ARG A 249 2.86 -14.92 -13.38
CA ARG A 249 3.97 -15.78 -13.82
C ARG A 249 4.92 -16.14 -12.67
N ASP A 250 4.36 -16.27 -11.47
CA ASP A 250 5.10 -16.64 -10.26
C ASP A 250 6.17 -15.62 -9.82
N GLY A 251 6.02 -14.34 -10.18
CA GLY A 251 7.04 -13.31 -9.97
C GLY A 251 7.55 -13.23 -8.54
N VAL A 252 6.66 -13.20 -7.54
CA VAL A 252 7.05 -13.15 -6.13
C VAL A 252 7.86 -14.38 -5.73
N TYR A 253 7.38 -15.58 -6.07
CA TYR A 253 8.06 -16.84 -5.73
C TYR A 253 9.46 -16.93 -6.36
N LYS A 254 9.58 -16.63 -7.65
CA LYS A 254 10.83 -16.66 -8.38
C LYS A 254 11.84 -15.65 -7.85
N ALA A 255 11.42 -14.45 -7.51
CA ALA A 255 12.29 -13.45 -6.90
C ALA A 255 12.80 -13.91 -5.52
N CYS A 256 11.92 -14.48 -4.70
CA CYS A 256 12.31 -15.03 -3.40
C CYS A 256 13.35 -16.17 -3.53
N LEU A 257 13.20 -17.04 -4.52
CA LEU A 257 14.19 -18.08 -4.83
C LEU A 257 15.51 -17.47 -5.33
N HIS A 258 15.44 -16.53 -6.27
CA HIS A 258 16.61 -15.89 -6.88
C HIS A 258 17.55 -15.29 -5.85
N PHE A 259 17.00 -14.64 -4.82
CA PHE A 259 17.77 -14.02 -3.74
C PHE A 259 18.00 -14.95 -2.53
N GLY A 260 17.60 -16.22 -2.60
CA GLY A 260 17.76 -17.17 -1.51
C GLY A 260 16.98 -16.80 -0.25
N LEU A 261 15.91 -16.00 -0.40
CA LEU A 261 14.97 -15.68 0.69
C LEU A 261 14.17 -16.92 1.11
N ILE A 262 13.96 -17.84 0.16
CA ILE A 262 13.33 -19.15 0.37
C ILE A 262 14.15 -20.23 -0.33
N GLU A 263 13.92 -21.49 0.03
CA GLU A 263 14.54 -22.65 -0.64
C GLU A 263 13.52 -23.36 -1.53
N GLU A 264 14.00 -23.93 -2.65
CA GLU A 264 13.19 -24.85 -3.46
C GLU A 264 12.74 -26.06 -2.63
N GLU A 265 11.57 -26.60 -2.90
CA GLU A 265 11.21 -27.91 -2.34
C GLU A 265 12.11 -28.97 -3.00
N ASN A 266 12.98 -29.58 -2.21
CA ASN A 266 13.59 -30.83 -2.61
C ASN A 266 12.47 -31.88 -2.69
N HIS A 267 11.95 -32.12 -3.88
CA HIS A 267 11.24 -33.36 -4.14
C HIS A 267 12.27 -34.46 -4.00
N ALA A 268 12.39 -35.02 -2.79
CA ALA A 268 13.07 -36.29 -2.62
C ALA A 268 12.30 -37.28 -3.52
N GLU A 269 12.98 -37.68 -4.60
CA GLU A 269 12.49 -38.79 -5.40
C GLU A 269 12.38 -40.02 -4.46
N ASN A 270 11.13 -40.40 -4.18
CA ASN A 270 10.80 -41.68 -3.57
C ASN A 270 10.54 -42.71 -4.66
#